data_8b806ca6ba91c9608d350788842400bb
#
_entry.id   8b806ca6ba91c9608d350788842400bb
#
_cell.length_a   1.000
_cell.length_b   1.000
_cell.length_c   1.000
_cell.angle_alpha   90.00
_cell.angle_beta   90.00
_cell.angle_gamma   90.00
#
_symmetry.space_group_name_H-M   'P 1'
#
loop_
_entity.id
_entity.type
_entity.pdbx_description
1 polymer ?
#
loop_
_entity_poly.entity_id
_entity_poly.type
_entity_poly.pdbx_seq_one_letter_code
_entity_poly.pdbx_strand_id
1 'polypeptide(L)'
;MSLPEAAAALLDLEHLKRFSQNPKGLRELIDAFLDTTEPILNELERVSRQQNAMEFHQILHALNGAANSAGARAMADQCKVLAQQREPERRVAILHDLADCFQRTREMLKAILVPLSTETRDAGPLDVARKTLLLVEDNASARALLHAILADEYELIDAETGETALRFCEGAVVPDAAIVDLNLRRSRCSGLDVLQQLDSRIPAIVLTVDRSRDSMRAAIRAGAWAYLNKPPDPDLLVTAVEAVIARARGITNPSAPGTFDLATGLVMAAHSLDPIEAQQLIAAEAMAQRRKPADLAEEIVAMQRLHNRMARAARCRVALSNEPPS
;
A
#
# COMPACT_ATOMS: atom_id res chain seq x y z
N MET A 1 22.90 15.17 14.49
CA MET A 1 23.28 14.31 15.64
C MET A 1 23.40 12.87 15.12
N SER A 2 24.58 12.26 15.22
CA SER A 2 24.75 10.86 14.83
C SER A 2 24.00 9.97 15.83
N LEU A 3 22.97 9.29 15.40
CA LEU A 3 22.32 8.25 16.19
C LEU A 3 23.35 7.16 16.52
N PRO A 4 23.33 6.56 17.72
CA PRO A 4 24.29 5.52 18.10
C PRO A 4 24.24 4.33 17.13
N GLU A 5 25.36 3.61 16.95
CA GLU A 5 25.39 2.37 16.13
C GLU A 5 24.31 1.35 16.52
N ALA A 6 23.92 1.34 17.81
CA ALA A 6 22.81 0.53 18.31
C ALA A 6 21.46 0.85 17.64
N ALA A 7 21.22 2.12 17.29
CA ALA A 7 19.99 2.53 16.59
C ALA A 7 19.98 2.01 15.15
N ALA A 8 21.11 2.06 14.45
CA ALA A 8 21.24 1.55 13.09
C ALA A 8 21.05 0.03 12.98
N ALA A 9 21.32 -0.73 14.07
CA ALA A 9 21.06 -2.16 14.12
C ALA A 9 19.55 -2.49 14.25
N LEU A 10 18.77 -1.63 14.91
CA LEU A 10 17.36 -1.84 15.18
C LEU A 10 16.44 -1.18 14.16
N LEU A 11 16.84 0.00 13.66
CA LEU A 11 15.99 0.89 12.87
C LEU A 11 16.55 1.12 11.46
N ASP A 12 15.67 1.34 10.52
CA ASP A 12 15.99 1.90 9.22
C ASP A 12 16.01 3.44 9.31
N LEU A 13 17.20 3.97 9.58
CA LEU A 13 17.38 5.41 9.78
C LEU A 13 17.14 6.22 8.50
N GLU A 14 17.40 5.65 7.33
CA GLU A 14 17.12 6.31 6.05
C GLU A 14 15.61 6.43 5.81
N HIS A 15 14.85 5.39 6.18
CA HIS A 15 13.39 5.45 6.15
C HIS A 15 12.87 6.56 7.08
N LEU A 16 13.33 6.62 8.33
CA LEU A 16 12.88 7.63 9.29
C LEU A 16 13.29 9.06 8.92
N LYS A 17 14.45 9.25 8.30
CA LYS A 17 14.92 10.57 7.81
C LYS A 17 13.99 11.17 6.74
N ARG A 18 13.28 10.36 5.96
CA ARG A 18 12.34 10.84 4.94
C ARG A 18 11.17 11.63 5.54
N PHE A 19 10.88 11.41 6.84
CA PHE A 19 9.87 12.17 7.58
C PHE A 19 10.43 13.41 8.30
N SER A 20 11.68 13.80 8.04
CA SER A 20 12.30 14.98 8.68
C SER A 20 11.55 16.29 8.39
N GLN A 21 10.82 16.36 7.28
CA GLN A 21 9.99 17.51 6.89
C GLN A 21 8.58 17.45 7.50
N ASN A 22 8.13 16.30 8.02
CA ASN A 22 6.85 16.12 8.67
C ASN A 22 7.01 15.50 10.08
N PRO A 23 7.46 16.27 11.09
CA PRO A 23 7.66 15.77 12.46
C PRO A 23 6.37 15.27 13.12
N LYS A 24 5.22 15.90 12.80
CA LYS A 24 3.90 15.49 13.30
C LYS A 24 3.53 14.10 12.78
N GLY A 25 3.63 13.90 11.48
CA GLY A 25 3.36 12.61 10.85
C GLY A 25 4.29 11.51 11.35
N LEU A 26 5.58 11.81 11.56
CA LEU A 26 6.51 10.86 12.15
C LEU A 26 6.09 10.47 13.58
N ARG A 27 5.63 11.40 14.39
CA ARG A 27 5.11 11.12 15.73
C ARG A 27 3.89 10.21 15.68
N GLU A 28 2.89 10.56 14.87
CA GLU A 28 1.66 9.77 14.71
C GLU A 28 1.97 8.32 14.24
N LEU A 29 2.93 8.17 13.32
CA LEU A 29 3.40 6.86 12.86
C LEU A 29 4.03 6.05 13.99
N ILE A 30 4.93 6.65 14.77
CA ILE A 30 5.61 5.97 15.87
C ILE A 30 4.61 5.61 16.97
N ASP A 31 3.73 6.52 17.36
CA ASP A 31 2.70 6.29 18.38
C ASP A 31 1.77 5.15 17.95
N ALA A 32 1.26 5.15 16.71
CA ALA A 32 0.44 4.08 16.18
C ALA A 32 1.17 2.71 16.17
N PHE A 33 2.46 2.69 15.84
CA PHE A 33 3.26 1.47 15.91
C PHE A 33 3.40 0.95 17.33
N LEU A 34 3.70 1.81 18.29
CA LEU A 34 3.88 1.43 19.69
C LEU A 34 2.59 0.91 20.32
N ASP A 35 1.46 1.57 20.04
CA ASP A 35 0.15 1.21 20.59
C ASP A 35 -0.39 -0.11 20.03
N THR A 36 -0.09 -0.41 18.75
CA THR A 36 -0.62 -1.62 18.09
C THR A 36 0.28 -2.84 18.25
N THR A 37 1.58 -2.68 18.45
CA THR A 37 2.54 -3.79 18.42
C THR A 37 2.44 -4.69 19.64
N GLU A 38 2.30 -4.14 20.86
CA GLU A 38 2.24 -4.93 22.08
C GLU A 38 1.02 -5.87 22.15
N PRO A 39 -0.21 -5.43 21.82
CA PRO A 39 -1.35 -6.34 21.66
C PRO A 39 -1.14 -7.43 20.61
N ILE A 40 -0.51 -7.10 19.47
CA ILE A 40 -0.23 -8.05 18.39
C ILE A 40 0.77 -9.13 18.85
N LEU A 41 1.81 -8.77 19.59
CA LEU A 41 2.78 -9.72 20.14
C LEU A 41 2.12 -10.70 21.12
N ASN A 42 1.27 -10.20 22.03
CA ASN A 42 0.53 -11.03 22.97
C ASN A 42 -0.40 -12.01 22.24
N GLU A 43 -1.07 -11.55 21.21
CA GLU A 43 -1.97 -12.39 20.41
C GLU A 43 -1.19 -13.44 19.61
N LEU A 44 -0.03 -13.08 19.06
CA LEU A 44 0.84 -13.98 18.32
C LEU A 44 1.36 -15.11 19.22
N GLU A 45 1.70 -14.80 20.48
CA GLU A 45 2.11 -15.78 21.45
C GLU A 45 0.94 -16.74 21.83
N ARG A 46 -0.25 -16.20 22.03
CA ARG A 46 -1.47 -16.98 22.32
C ARG A 46 -1.77 -17.96 21.18
N VAL A 47 -1.79 -17.50 19.95
CA VAL A 47 -2.11 -18.31 18.76
C VAL A 47 -1.02 -19.32 18.45
N SER A 48 0.26 -19.01 18.74
CA SER A 48 1.36 -19.96 18.63
C SER A 48 1.17 -21.17 19.53
N ARG A 49 0.67 -20.97 20.76
CA ARG A 49 0.36 -22.06 21.69
C ARG A 49 -0.84 -22.91 21.24
N GLN A 50 -1.79 -22.33 20.52
CA GLN A 50 -2.99 -23.01 20.02
C GLN A 50 -2.76 -23.79 18.71
N GLN A 51 -1.56 -23.73 18.14
CA GLN A 51 -1.18 -24.38 16.88
C GLN A 51 -2.06 -24.01 15.66
N ASN A 52 -2.74 -22.86 15.70
CA ASN A 52 -3.49 -22.34 14.57
C ASN A 52 -2.56 -21.66 13.55
N ALA A 53 -2.07 -22.43 12.59
CA ALA A 53 -1.06 -21.95 11.64
C ALA A 53 -1.58 -20.81 10.75
N MET A 54 -2.85 -20.85 10.35
CA MET A 54 -3.42 -19.81 9.47
C MET A 54 -3.49 -18.47 10.19
N GLU A 55 -4.07 -18.44 11.38
CA GLU A 55 -4.20 -17.24 12.20
C GLU A 55 -2.83 -16.70 12.62
N PHE A 56 -1.90 -17.59 12.97
CA PHE A 56 -0.53 -17.23 13.28
C PHE A 56 0.15 -16.47 12.13
N HIS A 57 0.05 -16.98 10.89
CA HIS A 57 0.63 -16.31 9.74
C HIS A 57 -0.03 -14.97 9.43
N GLN A 58 -1.33 -14.84 9.64
CA GLN A 58 -2.05 -13.58 9.44
C GLN A 58 -1.60 -12.51 10.43
N ILE A 59 -1.48 -12.86 11.71
CA ILE A 59 -1.04 -11.93 12.76
C ILE A 59 0.43 -11.54 12.54
N LEU A 60 1.28 -12.52 12.21
CA LEU A 60 2.69 -12.27 11.92
C LEU A 60 2.89 -11.35 10.72
N HIS A 61 2.06 -11.50 9.69
CA HIS A 61 2.07 -10.61 8.53
C HIS A 61 1.73 -9.16 8.92
N ALA A 62 0.74 -8.96 9.81
CA ALA A 62 0.42 -7.61 10.31
C ALA A 62 1.56 -6.99 11.08
N LEU A 63 2.19 -7.78 11.95
CA LEU A 63 3.33 -7.31 12.73
C LEU A 63 4.50 -6.91 11.80
N ASN A 64 4.78 -7.74 10.79
CA ASN A 64 5.80 -7.42 9.80
C ASN A 64 5.47 -6.12 9.03
N GLY A 65 4.20 -5.93 8.65
CA GLY A 65 3.74 -4.69 8.01
C GLY A 65 3.94 -3.47 8.91
N ALA A 66 3.50 -3.54 10.17
CA ALA A 66 3.67 -2.48 11.15
C ALA A 66 5.15 -2.13 11.39
N ALA A 67 6.00 -3.16 11.55
CA ALA A 67 7.43 -2.99 11.76
C ALA A 67 8.12 -2.31 10.55
N ASN A 68 7.79 -2.71 9.33
CA ASN A 68 8.32 -2.06 8.13
C ASN A 68 7.85 -0.60 8.01
N SER A 69 6.58 -0.30 8.29
CA SER A 69 6.04 1.07 8.22
C SER A 69 6.73 2.00 9.21
N ALA A 70 7.02 1.52 10.42
CA ALA A 70 7.72 2.29 11.45
C ALA A 70 9.25 2.28 11.31
N GLY A 71 9.80 1.65 10.28
CA GLY A 71 11.24 1.50 10.10
C GLY A 71 11.91 0.60 11.15
N ALA A 72 11.18 -0.28 11.84
CA ALA A 72 11.69 -1.23 12.83
C ALA A 72 12.30 -2.45 12.14
N ARG A 73 13.44 -2.26 11.47
CA ARG A 73 14.07 -3.24 10.58
C ARG A 73 14.36 -4.57 11.26
N ALA A 74 14.95 -4.55 12.45
CA ALA A 74 15.31 -5.78 13.16
C ALA A 74 14.07 -6.63 13.49
N MET A 75 12.95 -6.01 13.86
CA MET A 75 11.69 -6.70 14.09
C MET A 75 11.13 -7.31 12.80
N ALA A 76 11.15 -6.55 11.71
CA ALA A 76 10.68 -7.04 10.41
C ALA A 76 11.49 -8.26 9.94
N ASP A 77 12.81 -8.26 10.16
CA ASP A 77 13.67 -9.40 9.81
C ASP A 77 13.39 -10.62 10.70
N GLN A 78 13.15 -10.43 11.99
CA GLN A 78 12.73 -11.52 12.89
C GLN A 78 11.37 -12.09 12.50
N CYS A 79 10.42 -11.25 12.07
CA CYS A 79 9.12 -11.73 11.55
C CYS A 79 9.30 -12.64 10.33
N LYS A 80 10.24 -12.32 9.42
CA LYS A 80 10.55 -13.17 8.26
C LYS A 80 11.11 -14.53 8.67
N VAL A 81 12.03 -14.54 9.64
CA VAL A 81 12.62 -15.78 10.20
C VAL A 81 11.51 -16.61 10.86
N LEU A 82 10.66 -15.99 11.66
CA LEU A 82 9.56 -16.64 12.36
C LEU A 82 8.53 -17.24 11.39
N ALA A 83 8.27 -16.59 10.27
CA ALA A 83 7.36 -17.10 9.23
C ALA A 83 7.82 -18.44 8.61
N GLN A 84 9.13 -18.69 8.58
CA GLN A 84 9.74 -19.90 8.02
C GLN A 84 9.92 -21.01 9.06
N GLN A 85 9.77 -20.68 10.34
CA GLN A 85 10.03 -21.62 11.42
C GLN A 85 8.88 -22.62 11.61
N ARG A 86 9.20 -23.92 11.52
CA ARG A 86 8.23 -25.01 11.67
C ARG A 86 8.29 -25.67 13.04
N GLU A 87 9.45 -25.63 13.72
CA GLU A 87 9.64 -26.26 15.02
C GLU A 87 9.02 -25.41 16.14
N PRO A 88 8.10 -25.97 16.97
CA PRO A 88 7.38 -25.19 17.99
C PRO A 88 8.31 -24.57 19.04
N GLU A 89 9.31 -25.30 19.49
CA GLU A 89 10.24 -24.83 20.52
C GLU A 89 11.08 -23.64 20.04
N ARG A 90 11.59 -23.72 18.81
CA ARG A 90 12.34 -22.62 18.19
C ARG A 90 11.44 -21.42 17.90
N ARG A 91 10.16 -21.67 17.58
CA ARG A 91 9.19 -20.59 17.38
C ARG A 91 8.98 -19.78 18.66
N VAL A 92 8.86 -20.46 19.82
CA VAL A 92 8.73 -19.80 21.13
C VAL A 92 9.97 -18.96 21.45
N ALA A 93 11.17 -19.49 21.20
CA ALA A 93 12.41 -18.73 21.43
C ALA A 93 12.46 -17.45 20.58
N ILE A 94 12.12 -17.54 19.28
CA ILE A 94 12.12 -16.37 18.39
C ILE A 94 11.03 -15.36 18.79
N LEU A 95 9.87 -15.81 19.31
CA LEU A 95 8.84 -14.92 19.84
C LEU A 95 9.32 -14.14 21.06
N HIS A 96 10.09 -14.77 21.93
CA HIS A 96 10.70 -14.10 23.06
C HIS A 96 11.73 -13.06 22.61
N ASP A 97 12.63 -13.43 21.70
CA ASP A 97 13.60 -12.50 21.10
C ASP A 97 12.91 -11.32 20.40
N LEU A 98 11.78 -11.56 19.76
CA LEU A 98 10.99 -10.53 19.09
C LEU A 98 10.36 -9.54 20.09
N ALA A 99 9.87 -10.03 21.24
CA ALA A 99 9.37 -9.18 22.31
C ALA A 99 10.48 -8.31 22.91
N ASP A 100 11.66 -8.87 23.16
CA ASP A 100 12.82 -8.12 23.63
C ASP A 100 13.30 -7.09 22.59
N CYS A 101 13.28 -7.46 21.31
CA CYS A 101 13.58 -6.55 20.21
C CYS A 101 12.60 -5.39 20.17
N PHE A 102 11.30 -5.63 20.40
CA PHE A 102 10.28 -4.58 20.48
C PHE A 102 10.56 -3.59 21.61
N GLN A 103 10.91 -4.07 22.82
CA GLN A 103 11.19 -3.17 23.94
C GLN A 103 12.38 -2.24 23.62
N ARG A 104 13.45 -2.78 23.05
CA ARG A 104 14.62 -1.98 22.64
C ARG A 104 14.26 -0.99 21.51
N THR A 105 13.46 -1.42 20.55
CA THR A 105 12.95 -0.57 19.44
C THR A 105 12.09 0.56 19.98
N ARG A 106 11.19 0.27 20.93
CA ARG A 106 10.34 1.26 21.60
C ARG A 106 11.14 2.35 22.29
N GLU A 107 12.16 1.98 23.06
CA GLU A 107 13.03 2.95 23.73
C GLU A 107 13.75 3.85 22.73
N MET A 108 14.23 3.29 21.64
CA MET A 108 14.94 4.03 20.61
C MET A 108 14.03 4.98 19.84
N LEU A 109 12.82 4.53 19.45
CA LEU A 109 11.84 5.38 18.77
C LEU A 109 11.35 6.52 19.67
N LYS A 110 11.13 6.28 20.97
CA LYS A 110 10.81 7.34 21.94
C LYS A 110 11.93 8.36 22.05
N ALA A 111 13.18 7.92 22.04
CA ALA A 111 14.33 8.84 22.08
C ALA A 111 14.41 9.75 20.83
N ILE A 112 13.98 9.26 19.67
CA ILE A 112 13.87 10.05 18.44
C ILE A 112 12.77 11.12 18.54
N LEU A 113 11.66 10.84 19.25
CA LEU A 113 10.54 11.77 19.39
C LEU A 113 10.81 12.93 20.34
N VAL A 114 11.71 12.77 21.30
CA VAL A 114 12.00 13.81 22.32
C VAL A 114 12.44 15.15 21.70
N PRO A 115 13.32 15.21 20.68
CA PRO A 115 13.72 16.48 20.06
C PRO A 115 12.63 17.13 19.20
N LEU A 116 11.64 16.35 18.73
CA LEU A 116 10.57 16.81 17.81
C LEU A 116 9.43 17.55 18.52
N SER A 117 9.48 17.68 19.85
CA SER A 117 8.41 18.26 20.66
C SER A 117 8.35 19.80 20.61
N THR A 118 9.28 20.47 19.92
CA THR A 118 9.46 21.94 19.99
C THR A 118 9.14 22.69 18.69
N GLU A 119 8.77 22.03 17.61
CA GLU A 119 8.47 22.72 16.35
C GLU A 119 7.07 22.37 15.81
N THR A 120 6.05 23.02 16.36
CA THR A 120 4.75 23.15 15.70
C THR A 120 4.82 24.29 14.69
N ARG A 121 5.02 24.02 13.43
CA ARG A 121 4.66 24.95 12.38
C ARG A 121 3.16 24.84 12.14
N ASP A 122 2.44 25.89 12.55
CA ASP A 122 1.06 26.12 12.10
C ASP A 122 1.05 26.24 10.58
N ALA A 123 0.43 25.29 9.92
CA ALA A 123 0.12 25.40 8.49
C ALA A 123 -0.98 26.48 8.36
N GLY A 124 -0.62 27.62 7.76
CA GLY A 124 -1.55 28.68 7.44
C GLY A 124 -2.63 28.22 6.45
N PRO A 125 -3.81 28.87 6.40
CA PRO A 125 -4.93 28.47 5.58
C PRO A 125 -4.63 28.71 4.09
N LEU A 126 -4.42 27.65 3.34
CA LEU A 126 -4.57 27.66 1.89
C LEU A 126 -5.97 27.13 1.57
N ASP A 127 -6.87 28.05 1.25
CA ASP A 127 -8.25 27.79 0.82
C ASP A 127 -8.27 27.30 -0.65
N VAL A 128 -7.61 26.19 -0.91
CA VAL A 128 -7.74 25.43 -2.15
C VAL A 128 -8.40 24.11 -1.76
N ALA A 129 -9.57 23.82 -2.33
CA ALA A 129 -10.28 22.57 -2.10
C ALA A 129 -9.29 21.40 -2.32
N ARG A 130 -8.87 20.75 -1.22
CA ARG A 130 -7.92 19.65 -1.25
C ARG A 130 -8.55 18.47 -1.99
N LYS A 131 -7.74 17.74 -2.75
CA LYS A 131 -8.19 16.49 -3.36
C LYS A 131 -8.39 15.43 -2.29
N THR A 132 -9.41 14.61 -2.46
CA THR A 132 -9.79 13.59 -1.47
C THR A 132 -9.28 12.21 -1.88
N LEU A 133 -8.62 11.51 -0.97
CA LEU A 133 -8.12 10.15 -1.17
C LEU A 133 -8.82 9.18 -0.23
N LEU A 134 -9.26 8.05 -0.76
CA LEU A 134 -9.78 6.93 0.02
C LEU A 134 -8.63 5.97 0.36
N LEU A 135 -8.35 5.78 1.65
CA LEU A 135 -7.34 4.83 2.16
C LEU A 135 -8.02 3.56 2.64
N VAL A 136 -7.81 2.45 1.93
CA VAL A 136 -8.35 1.13 2.29
C VAL A 136 -7.24 0.28 2.87
N GLU A 137 -7.13 0.29 4.20
CA GLU A 137 -6.01 -0.28 4.95
C GLU A 137 -6.46 -0.69 6.35
N ASP A 138 -6.32 -1.95 6.73
CA ASP A 138 -6.76 -2.45 8.03
C ASP A 138 -5.70 -2.32 9.14
N ASN A 139 -4.44 -2.11 8.77
CA ASN A 139 -3.33 -1.95 9.70
C ASN A 139 -3.17 -0.48 10.10
N ALA A 140 -3.36 -0.17 11.38
CA ALA A 140 -3.30 1.20 11.90
C ALA A 140 -1.92 1.86 11.68
N SER A 141 -0.81 1.12 11.82
CA SER A 141 0.53 1.68 11.61
C SER A 141 0.79 1.98 10.13
N ALA A 142 0.30 1.13 9.21
CA ALA A 142 0.40 1.39 7.77
C ALA A 142 -0.47 2.59 7.37
N ARG A 143 -1.65 2.72 7.96
CA ARG A 143 -2.55 3.86 7.76
C ARG A 143 -1.92 5.16 8.28
N ALA A 144 -1.32 5.13 9.48
CA ALA A 144 -0.58 6.27 10.03
C ALA A 144 0.61 6.69 9.14
N LEU A 145 1.32 5.73 8.52
CA LEU A 145 2.35 6.03 7.53
C LEU A 145 1.79 6.78 6.32
N LEU A 146 0.64 6.35 5.79
CA LEU A 146 -0.01 7.03 4.67
C LEU A 146 -0.45 8.45 5.06
N HIS A 147 -0.99 8.63 6.27
CA HIS A 147 -1.29 9.95 6.80
C HIS A 147 -0.04 10.83 6.90
N ALA A 148 1.06 10.29 7.42
CA ALA A 148 2.33 11.00 7.52
C ALA A 148 2.89 11.48 6.18
N ILE A 149 2.58 10.76 5.10
CA ILE A 149 3.05 11.11 3.74
C ILE A 149 2.08 12.07 3.04
N LEU A 150 0.76 11.88 3.21
CA LEU A 150 -0.24 12.45 2.30
C LEU A 150 -1.12 13.55 2.93
N ALA A 151 -1.24 13.64 4.27
CA ALA A 151 -2.20 14.52 4.92
C ALA A 151 -1.93 16.03 4.74
N ASP A 152 -0.70 16.41 4.39
CA ASP A 152 -0.35 17.82 4.13
C ASP A 152 -0.96 18.32 2.80
N GLU A 153 -1.13 17.44 1.81
CA GLU A 153 -1.58 17.80 0.46
C GLU A 153 -3.01 17.34 0.14
N TYR A 154 -3.47 16.28 0.83
CA TYR A 154 -4.74 15.61 0.54
C TYR A 154 -5.67 15.56 1.75
N GLU A 155 -6.97 15.53 1.49
CA GLU A 155 -7.97 15.11 2.47
C GLU A 155 -8.09 13.58 2.42
N LEU A 156 -7.92 12.92 3.59
CA LEU A 156 -7.86 11.47 3.67
C LEU A 156 -9.14 10.92 4.29
N ILE A 157 -9.73 9.93 3.63
CA ILE A 157 -10.89 9.17 4.10
C ILE A 157 -10.41 7.75 4.40
N ASP A 158 -10.50 7.34 5.67
CA ASP A 158 -10.08 6.02 6.11
C ASP A 158 -11.17 4.97 5.97
N ALA A 159 -10.82 3.82 5.43
CA ALA A 159 -11.65 2.63 5.40
C ALA A 159 -10.85 1.43 5.90
N GLU A 160 -11.16 0.95 7.10
CA GLU A 160 -10.47 -0.20 7.70
C GLU A 160 -10.89 -1.54 7.11
N THR A 161 -11.99 -1.56 6.36
CA THR A 161 -12.54 -2.76 5.72
C THR A 161 -12.98 -2.44 4.28
N GLY A 162 -12.99 -3.48 3.43
CA GLY A 162 -13.49 -3.35 2.06
C GLY A 162 -14.94 -2.90 2.00
N GLU A 163 -15.78 -3.39 2.94
CA GLU A 163 -17.19 -3.02 3.03
C GLU A 163 -17.37 -1.53 3.36
N THR A 164 -16.50 -0.98 4.21
CA THR A 164 -16.51 0.45 4.51
C THR A 164 -16.08 1.26 3.30
N ALA A 165 -15.05 0.82 2.59
CA ALA A 165 -14.60 1.47 1.37
C ALA A 165 -15.70 1.53 0.29
N LEU A 166 -16.40 0.44 0.06
CA LEU A 166 -17.46 0.37 -0.94
C LEU A 166 -18.64 1.26 -0.58
N ARG A 167 -19.03 1.35 0.69
CA ARG A 167 -20.06 2.28 1.15
C ARG A 167 -19.70 3.75 0.92
N PHE A 168 -18.45 4.13 1.07
CA PHE A 168 -18.01 5.49 0.72
C PHE A 168 -18.19 5.78 -0.76
N CYS A 169 -17.94 4.80 -1.62
CA CYS A 169 -18.08 4.97 -3.08
C CYS A 169 -19.54 5.08 -3.55
N GLU A 170 -20.52 4.64 -2.75
CA GLU A 170 -21.96 4.80 -2.99
C GLU A 170 -22.46 6.18 -2.51
N GLY A 171 -21.67 6.91 -1.75
CA GLY A 171 -21.99 8.22 -1.20
C GLY A 171 -21.96 9.36 -2.22
N ALA A 172 -22.35 10.56 -1.77
CA ALA A 172 -22.36 11.77 -2.60
C ALA A 172 -20.95 12.30 -2.91
N VAL A 173 -19.96 11.97 -2.07
CA VAL A 173 -18.56 12.38 -2.23
C VAL A 173 -17.79 11.26 -2.94
N VAL A 174 -17.33 11.56 -4.17
CA VAL A 174 -16.52 10.64 -4.96
C VAL A 174 -15.04 10.99 -4.71
N PRO A 175 -14.22 10.10 -4.13
CA PRO A 175 -12.80 10.36 -3.95
C PRO A 175 -12.08 10.55 -5.29
N ASP A 176 -11.07 11.42 -5.30
CA ASP A 176 -10.25 11.67 -6.49
C ASP A 176 -9.38 10.46 -6.87
N ALA A 177 -8.94 9.68 -5.85
CA ALA A 177 -8.29 8.39 -6.04
C ALA A 177 -8.48 7.50 -4.79
N ALA A 178 -8.14 6.21 -4.92
CA ALA A 178 -8.12 5.26 -3.82
C ALA A 178 -6.73 4.61 -3.72
N ILE A 179 -6.26 4.39 -2.47
CA ILE A 179 -5.10 3.57 -2.15
C ILE A 179 -5.63 2.31 -1.45
N VAL A 180 -5.35 1.14 -1.99
CA VAL A 180 -5.97 -0.12 -1.56
C VAL A 180 -4.91 -1.15 -1.21
N ASP A 181 -4.90 -1.63 0.04
CA ASP A 181 -4.18 -2.87 0.37
C ASP A 181 -4.95 -4.09 -0.15
N LEU A 182 -4.24 -5.04 -0.71
CA LEU A 182 -4.83 -6.31 -1.16
C LEU A 182 -5.22 -7.21 0.01
N ASN A 183 -4.56 -7.07 1.16
CA ASN A 183 -4.64 -8.00 2.28
C ASN A 183 -5.41 -7.42 3.47
N LEU A 184 -6.71 -7.26 3.30
CA LEU A 184 -7.63 -6.74 4.33
C LEU A 184 -8.14 -7.88 5.22
N ARG A 185 -7.50 -8.09 6.37
CA ARG A 185 -7.78 -9.24 7.27
C ARG A 185 -9.08 -9.11 8.06
N ARG A 186 -9.52 -7.89 8.35
CA ARG A 186 -10.74 -7.60 9.11
C ARG A 186 -11.98 -7.48 8.23
N SER A 187 -11.85 -7.79 6.94
CA SER A 187 -12.88 -7.61 5.92
C SER A 187 -13.29 -8.95 5.32
N ARG A 188 -14.56 -9.09 4.96
CA ARG A 188 -15.06 -10.19 4.13
C ARG A 188 -14.73 -9.96 2.65
N CYS A 189 -14.52 -8.69 2.26
CA CYS A 189 -14.09 -8.28 0.94
C CYS A 189 -12.57 -8.13 0.93
N SER A 190 -11.87 -8.83 0.05
CA SER A 190 -10.45 -8.60 -0.18
C SER A 190 -10.20 -7.26 -0.89
N GLY A 191 -8.96 -6.77 -0.90
CA GLY A 191 -8.62 -5.59 -1.69
C GLY A 191 -8.88 -5.78 -3.20
N LEU A 192 -8.77 -7.01 -3.71
CA LEU A 192 -9.15 -7.33 -5.10
C LEU A 192 -10.65 -7.15 -5.34
N ASP A 193 -11.50 -7.57 -4.38
CA ASP A 193 -12.95 -7.38 -4.48
C ASP A 193 -13.30 -5.89 -4.45
N VAL A 194 -12.62 -5.10 -3.62
CA VAL A 194 -12.75 -3.64 -3.59
C VAL A 194 -12.41 -3.05 -4.95
N LEU A 195 -11.25 -3.38 -5.53
CA LEU A 195 -10.84 -2.89 -6.85
C LEU A 195 -11.85 -3.21 -7.95
N GLN A 196 -12.44 -4.41 -7.91
CA GLN A 196 -13.44 -4.83 -8.90
C GLN A 196 -14.76 -4.08 -8.79
N GLN A 197 -15.11 -3.61 -7.59
CA GLN A 197 -16.38 -2.95 -7.30
C GLN A 197 -16.27 -1.42 -7.28
N LEU A 198 -15.04 -0.87 -7.13
CA LEU A 198 -14.83 0.57 -7.23
C LEU A 198 -15.37 1.13 -8.53
N ASP A 199 -16.01 2.31 -8.45
CA ASP A 199 -16.43 3.06 -9.63
C ASP A 199 -15.22 3.30 -10.57
N SER A 200 -15.42 3.09 -11.86
CA SER A 200 -14.36 3.28 -12.87
C SER A 200 -13.82 4.71 -12.94
N ARG A 201 -14.50 5.68 -12.33
CA ARG A 201 -14.06 7.07 -12.21
C ARG A 201 -13.04 7.27 -11.12
N ILE A 202 -12.95 6.34 -10.14
CA ILE A 202 -12.00 6.42 -9.03
C ILE A 202 -10.75 5.59 -9.42
N PRO A 203 -9.63 6.25 -9.78
CA PRO A 203 -8.40 5.54 -10.06
C PRO A 203 -7.85 4.93 -8.78
N ALA A 204 -7.47 3.65 -8.80
CA ALA A 204 -6.97 2.94 -7.64
C ALA A 204 -5.48 2.60 -7.76
N ILE A 205 -4.74 2.89 -6.68
CA ILE A 205 -3.35 2.48 -6.48
C ILE A 205 -3.37 1.31 -5.51
N VAL A 206 -2.73 0.21 -5.87
CA VAL A 206 -2.50 -0.91 -4.95
C VAL A 206 -1.22 -0.67 -4.17
N LEU A 207 -1.29 -0.84 -2.85
CA LEU A 207 -0.15 -0.77 -1.97
C LEU A 207 -0.10 -2.04 -1.10
N THR A 208 0.87 -2.93 -1.33
CA THR A 208 0.91 -4.24 -0.67
C THR A 208 2.34 -4.71 -0.39
N VAL A 209 2.50 -5.62 0.57
CA VAL A 209 3.78 -6.30 0.83
C VAL A 209 4.04 -7.47 -0.12
N ASP A 210 3.01 -7.96 -0.79
CA ASP A 210 3.16 -9.05 -1.76
C ASP A 210 3.83 -8.53 -3.04
N ARG A 211 4.99 -9.10 -3.34
CA ARG A 211 5.80 -8.78 -4.52
C ARG A 211 5.65 -9.82 -5.63
N SER A 212 4.71 -10.74 -5.49
CA SER A 212 4.52 -11.79 -6.50
C SER A 212 3.95 -11.22 -7.79
N ARG A 213 4.41 -11.77 -8.91
CA ARG A 213 3.88 -11.41 -10.22
C ARG A 213 2.40 -11.75 -10.37
N ASP A 214 1.96 -12.80 -9.69
CA ASP A 214 0.55 -13.24 -9.75
C ASP A 214 -0.37 -12.25 -9.03
N SER A 215 0.05 -11.72 -7.88
CA SER A 215 -0.68 -10.68 -7.16
C SER A 215 -0.76 -9.38 -7.96
N MET A 216 0.35 -8.97 -8.57
CA MET A 216 0.37 -7.80 -9.46
C MET A 216 -0.59 -7.97 -10.65
N ARG A 217 -0.57 -9.12 -11.33
CA ARG A 217 -1.49 -9.44 -12.43
C ARG A 217 -2.95 -9.43 -12.00
N ALA A 218 -3.23 -10.01 -10.83
CA ALA A 218 -4.58 -10.03 -10.27
C ALA A 218 -5.08 -8.61 -10.00
N ALA A 219 -4.26 -7.75 -9.39
CA ALA A 219 -4.58 -6.34 -9.13
C ALA A 219 -4.87 -5.55 -10.41
N ILE A 220 -4.01 -5.69 -11.43
CA ILE A 220 -4.20 -5.01 -12.73
C ILE A 220 -5.51 -5.48 -13.40
N ARG A 221 -5.79 -6.79 -13.40
CA ARG A 221 -7.06 -7.32 -13.95
C ARG A 221 -8.28 -6.84 -13.17
N ALA A 222 -8.13 -6.64 -11.85
CA ALA A 222 -9.17 -6.10 -10.99
C ALA A 222 -9.42 -4.60 -11.21
N GLY A 223 -8.52 -3.89 -11.90
CA GLY A 223 -8.68 -2.49 -12.26
C GLY A 223 -7.73 -1.52 -11.57
N ALA A 224 -6.66 -2.00 -10.95
CA ALA A 224 -5.61 -1.15 -10.42
C ALA A 224 -4.94 -0.32 -11.54
N TRP A 225 -4.65 0.95 -11.24
CA TRP A 225 -3.98 1.87 -12.13
C TRP A 225 -2.47 1.94 -11.86
N ALA A 226 -2.07 1.68 -10.61
CA ALA A 226 -0.69 1.56 -10.19
C ALA A 226 -0.56 0.46 -9.13
N TYR A 227 0.64 -0.06 -8.96
CA TYR A 227 0.99 -1.09 -7.99
C TYR A 227 2.30 -0.74 -7.32
N LEU A 228 2.28 -0.53 -6.01
CA LEU A 228 3.43 -0.16 -5.21
C LEU A 228 3.64 -1.17 -4.08
N ASN A 229 4.89 -1.33 -3.66
CA ASN A 229 5.25 -2.18 -2.54
C ASN A 229 5.26 -1.40 -1.22
N LYS A 230 4.86 -2.06 -0.13
CA LYS A 230 5.03 -1.55 1.23
C LYS A 230 6.45 -1.85 1.76
N PRO A 231 7.07 -0.95 2.54
CA PRO A 231 6.65 0.43 2.77
C PRO A 231 6.82 1.25 1.49
N PRO A 232 5.92 2.21 1.19
CA PRO A 232 6.11 3.06 0.02
C PRO A 232 7.27 4.04 0.23
N ASP A 233 7.93 4.37 -0.85
CA ASP A 233 8.76 5.56 -0.90
C ASP A 233 7.83 6.78 -0.93
N PRO A 234 7.99 7.80 -0.03
CA PRO A 234 7.09 8.94 0.05
C PRO A 234 6.96 9.71 -1.26
N ASP A 235 8.09 10.02 -1.91
CA ASP A 235 8.09 10.80 -3.16
C ASP A 235 7.45 10.02 -4.30
N LEU A 236 7.72 8.70 -4.35
CA LEU A 236 7.11 7.83 -5.36
C LEU A 236 5.60 7.70 -5.13
N LEU A 237 5.14 7.62 -3.88
CA LEU A 237 3.71 7.52 -3.58
C LEU A 237 2.97 8.81 -3.97
N VAL A 238 3.47 9.98 -3.58
CA VAL A 238 2.90 11.28 -3.96
C VAL A 238 2.85 11.42 -5.48
N THR A 239 3.95 11.12 -6.16
CA THR A 239 4.03 11.16 -7.63
C THR A 239 3.02 10.21 -8.27
N ALA A 240 2.85 9.00 -7.74
CA ALA A 240 1.87 8.03 -8.26
C ALA A 240 0.42 8.52 -8.07
N VAL A 241 0.11 9.11 -6.90
CA VAL A 241 -1.21 9.70 -6.61
C VAL A 241 -1.51 10.83 -7.59
N GLU A 242 -0.58 11.77 -7.76
CA GLU A 242 -0.74 12.87 -8.72
C GLU A 242 -0.96 12.37 -10.15
N ALA A 243 -0.16 11.39 -10.57
CA ALA A 243 -0.23 10.81 -11.90
C ALA A 243 -1.58 10.16 -12.19
N VAL A 244 -2.10 9.35 -11.26
CA VAL A 244 -3.39 8.66 -11.48
C VAL A 244 -4.57 9.64 -11.46
N ILE A 245 -4.52 10.69 -10.61
CA ILE A 245 -5.54 11.75 -10.57
C ILE A 245 -5.50 12.60 -11.84
N ALA A 246 -4.33 13.09 -12.24
CA ALA A 246 -4.14 13.89 -13.45
C ALA A 246 -4.67 13.15 -14.68
N ARG A 247 -4.35 11.88 -14.78
CA ARG A 247 -4.80 11.02 -15.86
C ARG A 247 -6.30 10.75 -15.84
N ALA A 248 -6.91 10.55 -14.66
CA ALA A 248 -8.37 10.37 -14.54
C ALA A 248 -9.14 11.61 -15.00
N ARG A 249 -8.55 12.79 -14.79
CA ARG A 249 -9.09 14.09 -15.22
C ARG A 249 -8.79 14.43 -16.69
N GLY A 250 -8.07 13.56 -17.42
CA GLY A 250 -7.68 13.82 -18.82
C GLY A 250 -6.56 14.86 -18.96
N ILE A 251 -5.90 15.22 -17.86
CA ILE A 251 -4.78 16.16 -17.86
C ILE A 251 -3.52 15.37 -18.25
N THR A 252 -2.99 15.59 -19.43
CA THR A 252 -1.69 15.04 -19.85
C THR A 252 -0.58 15.89 -19.22
N ASN A 253 -0.05 15.47 -18.09
CA ASN A 253 1.13 16.11 -17.50
C ASN A 253 2.39 15.39 -18.05
N PRO A 254 3.29 16.08 -18.75
CA PRO A 254 4.50 15.47 -19.29
C PRO A 254 5.49 14.96 -18.21
N SER A 255 5.29 15.32 -16.94
CA SER A 255 6.14 14.90 -15.80
C SER A 255 5.56 13.75 -14.97
N ALA A 256 4.33 13.28 -15.26
CA ALA A 256 3.77 12.09 -14.58
C ALA A 256 4.49 10.81 -15.05
N PRO A 257 4.65 9.76 -14.20
CA PRO A 257 5.14 8.47 -14.66
C PRO A 257 4.35 8.09 -15.89
N GLY A 258 5.06 8.02 -17.02
CA GLY A 258 4.45 8.10 -18.34
C GLY A 258 3.49 6.94 -18.56
N THR A 259 2.56 7.15 -19.46
CA THR A 259 1.75 6.08 -20.07
C THR A 259 2.62 4.89 -20.45
N PHE A 260 3.91 5.14 -20.72
CA PHE A 260 4.94 4.14 -20.99
C PHE A 260 5.24 3.24 -19.77
N ASP A 261 5.32 3.77 -18.55
CA ASP A 261 5.58 2.97 -17.35
C ASP A 261 4.38 2.11 -16.97
N LEU A 262 3.17 2.63 -17.19
CA LEU A 262 1.94 1.85 -17.03
C LEU A 262 1.83 0.75 -18.07
N ALA A 263 2.13 1.04 -19.33
CA ALA A 263 2.19 0.04 -20.39
C ALA A 263 3.26 -1.00 -20.10
N THR A 264 4.43 -0.59 -19.60
CA THR A 264 5.48 -1.49 -19.14
C THR A 264 4.96 -2.46 -18.08
N GLY A 265 4.28 -1.97 -17.04
CA GLY A 265 3.66 -2.81 -16.03
C GLY A 265 2.61 -3.79 -16.58
N LEU A 266 1.80 -3.37 -17.54
CA LEU A 266 0.82 -4.23 -18.21
C LEU A 266 1.50 -5.32 -19.05
N VAL A 267 2.55 -5.00 -19.79
CA VAL A 267 3.31 -5.94 -20.62
C VAL A 267 4.08 -6.92 -19.74
N MET A 268 4.70 -6.46 -18.65
CA MET A 268 5.31 -7.32 -17.63
C MET A 268 4.31 -8.38 -17.12
N ALA A 269 3.11 -7.90 -16.74
CA ALA A 269 2.07 -8.77 -16.21
C ALA A 269 1.52 -9.78 -17.26
N ALA A 270 1.39 -9.36 -18.51
CA ALA A 270 0.87 -10.19 -19.58
C ALA A 270 1.87 -11.27 -20.04
N HIS A 271 3.16 -10.93 -20.10
CA HIS A 271 4.19 -11.77 -20.72
C HIS A 271 5.22 -12.34 -19.75
N SER A 272 5.12 -12.06 -18.45
CA SER A 272 6.06 -12.52 -17.42
C SER A 272 7.49 -11.99 -17.59
N LEU A 273 7.62 -10.78 -18.08
CA LEU A 273 8.88 -10.12 -18.37
C LEU A 273 9.35 -9.26 -17.17
N ASP A 274 10.65 -8.98 -17.12
CA ASP A 274 11.17 -7.93 -16.27
C ASP A 274 10.92 -6.53 -16.89
N PRO A 275 11.15 -5.42 -16.13
CA PRO A 275 10.88 -4.06 -16.64
C PRO A 275 11.64 -3.72 -17.91
N ILE A 276 12.89 -4.16 -18.04
CA ILE A 276 13.76 -3.86 -19.19
C ILE A 276 13.26 -4.62 -20.41
N GLU A 277 12.96 -5.91 -20.25
CA GLU A 277 12.41 -6.76 -21.32
C GLU A 277 11.06 -6.23 -21.81
N ALA A 278 10.18 -5.80 -20.88
CA ALA A 278 8.88 -5.23 -21.25
C ALA A 278 9.02 -3.92 -22.05
N GLN A 279 9.94 -3.03 -21.63
CA GLN A 279 10.23 -1.79 -22.36
C GLN A 279 10.81 -2.06 -23.75
N GLN A 280 11.72 -3.03 -23.86
CA GLN A 280 12.28 -3.45 -25.14
C GLN A 280 11.21 -4.03 -26.08
N LEU A 281 10.29 -4.81 -25.54
CA LEU A 281 9.18 -5.37 -26.31
C LEU A 281 8.26 -4.27 -26.85
N ILE A 282 7.87 -3.30 -26.01
CA ILE A 282 7.07 -2.15 -26.44
C ILE A 282 7.80 -1.35 -27.53
N ALA A 283 9.10 -1.13 -27.35
CA ALA A 283 9.90 -0.37 -28.32
C ALA A 283 10.03 -1.12 -29.65
N ALA A 284 10.30 -2.43 -29.61
CA ALA A 284 10.42 -3.27 -30.81
C ALA A 284 9.10 -3.33 -31.59
N GLU A 285 7.98 -3.50 -30.91
CA GLU A 285 6.65 -3.54 -31.54
C GLU A 285 6.27 -2.17 -32.13
N ALA A 286 6.58 -1.09 -31.44
CA ALA A 286 6.38 0.27 -31.96
C ALA A 286 7.21 0.52 -33.23
N MET A 287 8.46 0.06 -33.27
CA MET A 287 9.31 0.12 -34.44
C MET A 287 8.74 -0.68 -35.62
N ALA A 288 8.26 -1.91 -35.37
CA ALA A 288 7.62 -2.76 -36.37
C ALA A 288 6.38 -2.08 -36.99
N GLN A 289 5.63 -1.35 -36.17
CA GLN A 289 4.43 -0.62 -36.59
C GLN A 289 4.72 0.80 -37.11
N ARG A 290 5.99 1.22 -37.15
CA ARG A 290 6.42 2.58 -37.52
C ARG A 290 5.75 3.68 -36.68
N ARG A 291 5.61 3.45 -35.40
CA ARG A 291 4.99 4.36 -34.41
C ARG A 291 6.01 4.75 -33.34
N LYS A 292 5.68 5.79 -32.56
CA LYS A 292 6.46 6.11 -31.35
C LYS A 292 6.11 5.12 -30.25
N PRO A 293 7.05 4.69 -29.40
CA PRO A 293 6.77 3.81 -28.26
C PRO A 293 5.71 4.38 -27.29
N ALA A 294 5.66 5.72 -27.14
CA ALA A 294 4.65 6.39 -26.33
C ALA A 294 3.21 6.20 -26.87
N ASP A 295 3.02 6.28 -28.19
CA ASP A 295 1.71 6.12 -28.83
C ASP A 295 1.20 4.65 -28.69
N LEU A 296 2.11 3.68 -28.79
CA LEU A 296 1.76 2.27 -28.55
C LEU A 296 1.44 2.02 -27.07
N ALA A 297 2.17 2.65 -26.16
CA ALA A 297 1.91 2.57 -24.74
C ALA A 297 0.51 3.11 -24.38
N GLU A 298 0.08 4.22 -24.99
CA GLU A 298 -1.27 4.76 -24.83
C GLU A 298 -2.34 3.78 -25.29
N GLU A 299 -2.11 3.10 -26.39
CA GLU A 299 -3.05 2.11 -26.92
C GLU A 299 -3.15 0.87 -26.01
N ILE A 300 -2.02 0.35 -25.53
CA ILE A 300 -1.99 -0.78 -24.59
C ILE A 300 -2.83 -0.48 -23.36
N VAL A 301 -2.64 0.71 -22.79
CA VAL A 301 -3.38 1.12 -21.60
C VAL A 301 -4.86 1.37 -21.91
N ALA A 302 -5.19 1.94 -23.08
CA ALA A 302 -6.58 2.14 -23.50
C ALA A 302 -7.31 0.81 -23.72
N MET A 303 -6.66 -0.19 -24.33
CA MET A 303 -7.21 -1.54 -24.48
C MET A 303 -7.49 -2.22 -23.14
N GLN A 304 -6.59 -2.12 -22.17
CA GLN A 304 -6.80 -2.67 -20.85
C GLN A 304 -8.00 -2.03 -20.15
N ARG A 305 -8.19 -0.71 -20.30
CA ARG A 305 -9.36 -0.01 -19.77
C ARG A 305 -10.67 -0.49 -20.40
N LEU A 306 -10.68 -0.70 -21.71
CA LEU A 306 -11.83 -1.24 -22.42
C LEU A 306 -12.16 -2.64 -21.93
N HIS A 307 -11.15 -3.50 -21.83
CA HIS A 307 -11.30 -4.87 -21.30
C HIS A 307 -11.91 -4.87 -19.90
N ASN A 308 -11.40 -4.04 -19.00
CA ASN A 308 -11.92 -3.93 -17.63
C ASN A 308 -13.39 -3.44 -17.60
N ARG A 309 -13.75 -2.47 -18.44
CA ARG A 309 -15.15 -1.99 -18.57
C ARG A 309 -16.07 -3.09 -19.07
N MET A 310 -15.68 -3.83 -20.10
CA MET A 310 -16.47 -4.94 -20.65
C MET A 310 -16.66 -6.07 -19.64
N ALA A 311 -15.60 -6.43 -18.91
CA ALA A 311 -15.65 -7.44 -17.85
C ALA A 311 -16.58 -7.04 -16.69
N ARG A 312 -16.66 -5.74 -16.36
CA ARG A 312 -17.60 -5.20 -15.36
C ARG A 312 -19.05 -5.25 -15.88
N ALA A 313 -19.29 -4.81 -17.11
CA ALA A 313 -20.61 -4.86 -17.72
C ALA A 313 -21.17 -6.28 -17.85
N ALA A 314 -20.32 -7.26 -18.14
CA ALA A 314 -20.68 -8.68 -18.18
C ALA A 314 -21.12 -9.18 -16.80
N ARG A 315 -20.38 -8.83 -15.74
CA ARG A 315 -20.72 -9.22 -14.35
C ARG A 315 -22.03 -8.59 -13.86
N CYS A 316 -22.28 -7.32 -14.15
CA CYS A 316 -23.56 -6.68 -13.83
C CYS A 316 -24.75 -7.39 -14.49
N ARG A 317 -24.61 -7.85 -15.73
CA ARG A 317 -25.66 -8.62 -16.43
C ARG A 317 -25.92 -9.98 -15.78
N VAL A 318 -24.87 -10.68 -15.34
CA VAL A 318 -25.00 -11.95 -14.63
C VAL A 318 -25.64 -11.79 -13.26
N ALA A 319 -25.32 -10.71 -12.54
CA ALA A 319 -25.94 -10.40 -11.25
C ALA A 319 -27.45 -10.11 -11.38
N LEU A 320 -27.85 -9.39 -12.42
CA LEU A 320 -29.27 -9.08 -12.71
C LEU A 320 -30.06 -10.30 -13.23
N SER A 321 -29.40 -11.30 -13.80
CA SER A 321 -30.05 -12.53 -14.26
C SER A 321 -30.23 -13.60 -13.18
N ASN A 322 -29.63 -13.43 -12.02
CA ASN A 322 -29.68 -14.36 -10.88
C ASN A 322 -30.65 -13.92 -9.76
N GLU A 323 -31.44 -12.86 -9.96
CA GLU A 323 -32.56 -12.57 -9.04
C GLU A 323 -33.66 -13.61 -9.25
N PRO A 324 -34.12 -14.31 -8.19
CA PRO A 324 -35.23 -15.24 -8.30
C PRO A 324 -36.51 -14.48 -8.68
N PRO A 325 -37.37 -15.03 -9.54
CA PRO A 325 -38.63 -14.40 -9.87
C PRO A 325 -39.48 -14.27 -8.59
N SER A 326 -39.98 -13.06 -8.36
CA SER A 326 -40.86 -12.66 -7.26
C SER A 326 -42.19 -13.38 -7.29
#